data_09c942a1f3e1e18a8f7d3ce19c894b32
#
_entry.id   09c942a1f3e1e18a8f7d3ce19c894b32
#
_cell.length_a   1.000
_cell.length_b   1.000
_cell.length_c   1.000
_cell.angle_alpha   90.00
_cell.angle_beta   90.00
_cell.angle_gamma   90.00
#
_symmetry.space_group_name_H-M   'P 1'
#
loop_
_entity.id
_entity.type
_entity.pdbx_description
1 polymer ?
#
loop_
_entity_poly.entity_id
_entity_poly.type
_entity_poly.pdbx_seq_one_letter_code
_entity_poly.pdbx_strand_id
1 'polypeptide(L)'
;MASGTVVYVGSAGTSEIHVFRLGESGDLEPLAVVPLPDVAEPGPSTPLAVSPDRRFLYCGVRSQPFQVAAFAIDGESWAAAH
;
A
#
# COMPACT_ATOMS: atom_id res chain seq x y z
N MET A 1 -2.98 -7.05 -23.83
CA MET A 1 -2.19 -6.24 -23.00
C MET A 1 -2.78 -6.11 -21.61
N ALA A 2 -2.04 -6.51 -20.67
CA ALA A 2 -2.52 -6.41 -19.31
C ALA A 2 -2.36 -4.97 -18.84
N SER A 3 -3.41 -4.28 -18.79
CA SER A 3 -3.39 -2.94 -18.29
C SER A 3 -4.20 -2.89 -17.02
N GLY A 4 -3.82 -3.67 -16.08
CA GLY A 4 -4.54 -3.65 -14.83
C GLY A 4 -4.23 -2.39 -14.04
N THR A 5 -5.21 -1.93 -13.32
CA THR A 5 -5.00 -0.88 -12.34
C THR A 5 -4.59 -1.54 -11.03
N VAL A 6 -3.53 -1.05 -10.44
CA VAL A 6 -3.10 -1.53 -9.12
C VAL A 6 -3.75 -0.68 -8.05
N VAL A 7 -4.33 -1.34 -7.06
CA VAL A 7 -5.05 -0.67 -5.98
C VAL A 7 -4.35 -0.98 -4.66
N TYR A 8 -4.04 0.05 -3.90
CA TYR A 8 -3.44 -0.08 -2.57
C TYR A 8 -4.48 0.24 -1.51
N VAL A 9 -4.65 -0.65 -0.56
CA VAL A 9 -5.61 -0.48 0.53
C VAL A 9 -4.88 -0.53 1.85
N GLY A 10 -4.94 0.55 2.61
CA GLY A 10 -4.37 0.58 3.95
C GLY A 10 -5.32 -0.06 4.94
N SER A 11 -4.80 -1.01 5.70
CA SER A 11 -5.55 -1.67 6.75
C SER A 11 -4.97 -1.26 8.10
N ALA A 12 -5.62 -0.32 8.76
CA ALA A 12 -5.11 0.21 10.03
C ALA A 12 -5.18 -0.84 11.13
N GLY A 13 -6.23 -1.64 11.15
CA GLY A 13 -6.40 -2.64 12.20
C GLY A 13 -5.33 -3.70 12.22
N THR A 14 -4.74 -4.01 11.07
CA THR A 14 -3.66 -5.00 10.97
C THR A 14 -2.32 -4.38 10.66
N SER A 15 -2.26 -3.06 10.50
CA SER A 15 -1.03 -2.32 10.16
C SER A 15 -0.39 -2.87 8.88
N GLU A 16 -1.20 -3.03 7.84
CA GLU A 16 -0.75 -3.60 6.57
C GLU A 16 -1.27 -2.78 5.40
N ILE A 17 -0.57 -2.91 4.27
CA ILE A 17 -1.05 -2.40 2.99
C ILE A 17 -1.36 -3.61 2.12
N HIS A 18 -2.59 -3.71 1.65
CA HIS A 18 -3.00 -4.77 0.75
C HIS A 18 -2.93 -4.26 -0.68
N VAL A 19 -2.31 -5.03 -1.55
CA VAL A 19 -2.12 -4.66 -2.95
C VAL A 19 -2.98 -5.57 -3.81
N PHE A 20 -3.80 -4.96 -4.66
CA PHE A 20 -4.71 -5.70 -5.54
C PHE A 20 -4.53 -5.24 -6.98
N ARG A 21 -4.87 -6.13 -7.89
CA ARG A 21 -5.06 -5.74 -9.29
C ARG A 21 -6.55 -5.67 -9.56
N LEU A 22 -6.99 -4.55 -10.14
CA LEU A 22 -8.38 -4.40 -10.55
C LEU A 22 -8.51 -4.89 -11.99
N GLY A 23 -9.29 -5.93 -12.18
CA GLY A 23 -9.54 -6.48 -13.50
C GLY A 23 -10.62 -5.73 -14.26
N GLU A 24 -10.77 -6.06 -15.53
CA GLU A 24 -11.73 -5.38 -16.40
C GLU A 24 -13.17 -5.60 -15.95
N SER A 25 -13.44 -6.72 -15.33
CA SER A 25 -14.78 -7.03 -14.82
C SER A 25 -15.08 -6.39 -13.47
N GLY A 26 -14.13 -5.69 -12.90
CA GLY A 26 -14.30 -5.10 -11.59
C GLY A 26 -13.84 -5.99 -10.44
N ASP A 27 -13.33 -7.16 -10.73
CA ASP A 27 -12.82 -8.05 -9.70
C ASP A 27 -11.48 -7.55 -9.18
N LEU A 28 -11.25 -7.74 -7.90
CA LEU A 28 -9.97 -7.42 -7.27
C LEU A 28 -9.20 -8.72 -7.05
N GLU A 29 -8.00 -8.77 -7.62
CA GLU A 29 -7.11 -9.92 -7.45
C GLU A 29 -6.02 -9.56 -6.45
N PRO A 30 -5.91 -10.30 -5.33
CA PRO A 30 -4.85 -10.02 -4.35
C PRO A 30 -3.47 -10.27 -4.96
N LEU A 31 -2.58 -9.31 -4.81
CA LEU A 31 -1.21 -9.42 -5.28
C LEU A 31 -0.22 -9.57 -4.15
N ALA A 32 -0.39 -8.80 -3.08
CA ALA A 32 0.57 -8.80 -1.99
C ALA A 32 -0.04 -8.18 -0.74
N VAL A 33 0.57 -8.50 0.39
CA VAL A 33 0.29 -7.84 1.67
C VAL A 33 1.63 -7.34 2.19
N VAL A 34 1.72 -6.04 2.44
CA VAL A 34 2.96 -5.42 2.88
C VAL A 34 2.77 -4.91 4.30
N PRO A 35 3.50 -5.47 5.27
CA PRO A 35 3.38 -4.99 6.64
C PRO A 35 4.05 -3.61 6.79
N LEU A 36 3.45 -2.78 7.64
CA LEU A 36 4.04 -1.49 7.96
C LEU A 36 5.17 -1.71 8.96
N PRO A 37 6.33 -1.08 8.75
CA PRO A 37 7.45 -1.24 9.68
C PRO A 37 7.25 -0.45 10.97
N ASP A 38 7.75 -0.99 12.06
CA ASP A 38 7.88 -0.28 13.33
C ASP A 38 6.57 0.31 13.88
N VAL A 39 5.46 -0.38 13.62
CA VAL A 39 4.18 0.04 14.16
C VAL A 39 3.88 -0.79 15.41
N ALA A 40 3.91 -0.14 16.56
CA ALA A 40 3.68 -0.84 17.82
C ALA A 40 2.20 -1.13 18.04
N GLU A 41 1.34 -0.19 17.64
CA GLU A 41 -0.09 -0.33 17.81
C GLU A 41 -0.81 0.20 16.59
N PRO A 42 -1.94 -0.39 16.20
CA PRO A 42 -2.71 0.12 15.07
C PRO A 42 -3.21 1.53 15.32
N GLY A 43 -3.15 2.37 14.30
CA GLY A 43 -3.72 3.70 14.36
C GLY A 43 -5.15 3.71 13.85
N PRO A 44 -5.79 4.90 13.84
CA PRO A 44 -7.18 5.01 13.39
C PRO A 44 -7.34 4.88 11.88
N SER A 45 -6.29 5.12 11.11
CA SER A 45 -6.33 5.00 9.66
C SER A 45 -4.91 4.95 9.13
N THR A 46 -4.78 4.54 7.87
CA THR A 46 -3.49 4.49 7.19
C THR A 46 -3.63 5.20 5.84
N PRO A 47 -3.56 6.54 5.82
CA PRO A 47 -3.68 7.27 4.56
C PRO A 47 -2.53 6.94 3.63
N LEU A 48 -2.82 6.84 2.35
CA LEU A 48 -1.86 6.48 1.31
C LEU A 48 -1.80 7.55 0.25
N ALA A 49 -0.61 7.72 -0.33
CA ALA A 49 -0.42 8.61 -1.48
C ALA A 49 0.64 8.01 -2.38
N VAL A 50 0.44 8.14 -3.69
CA VAL A 50 1.40 7.68 -4.68
C VAL A 50 2.11 8.91 -5.24
N SER A 51 3.43 8.82 -5.42
CA SER A 51 4.19 9.92 -6.00
C SER A 51 3.74 10.17 -7.45
N PRO A 52 3.91 11.40 -7.97
CA PRO A 52 3.47 11.71 -9.34
C PRO A 52 4.11 10.83 -10.40
N ASP A 53 5.34 10.36 -10.19
CA ASP A 53 6.01 9.48 -11.14
C ASP A 53 5.69 8.01 -10.89
N ARG A 54 4.83 7.72 -9.90
CA ARG A 54 4.38 6.37 -9.56
C ARG A 54 5.50 5.42 -9.14
N ARG A 55 6.59 5.97 -8.62
CA ARG A 55 7.72 5.16 -8.18
C ARG A 55 7.69 4.89 -6.68
N PHE A 56 6.93 5.67 -5.94
CA PHE A 56 6.88 5.54 -4.49
C PHE A 56 5.46 5.61 -3.97
N LEU A 57 5.21 4.82 -2.93
CA LEU A 57 3.97 4.83 -2.18
C LEU A 57 4.30 5.32 -0.77
N TYR A 58 3.56 6.31 -0.31
CA TYR A 58 3.73 6.84 1.04
C TYR A 58 2.54 6.47 1.90
N CYS A 59 2.81 6.06 3.12
CA CYS A 59 1.76 5.67 4.06
C CYS A 59 1.95 6.42 5.36
N GLY A 60 0.91 7.12 5.80
CA GLY A 60 0.94 7.78 7.08
C GLY A 60 0.64 6.80 8.20
N VAL A 61 1.51 6.74 9.18
CA VAL A 61 1.31 5.91 10.36
C VAL A 61 0.77 6.83 11.46
N ARG A 62 -0.51 6.65 11.80
CA ARG A 62 -1.20 7.53 12.73
C ARG A 62 -1.26 6.97 14.14
N SER A 63 -0.14 6.42 14.58
CA SER A 63 0.05 5.96 15.94
C SER A 63 1.47 6.31 16.36
N GLN A 64 1.73 6.27 17.65
CA GLN A 64 3.06 6.62 18.16
C GLN A 64 4.09 5.59 17.77
N PRO A 65 5.26 5.99 17.27
CA PRO A 65 5.60 7.36 16.86
C PRO A 65 4.93 7.70 15.52
N PHE A 66 4.40 8.89 15.40
CA PHE A 66 3.78 9.33 14.16
C PHE A 66 4.86 9.47 13.08
N GLN A 67 4.65 8.87 11.92
CA GLN A 67 5.68 8.84 10.88
C GLN A 67 5.04 8.61 9.51
N VAL A 68 5.84 8.80 8.48
CA VAL A 68 5.45 8.46 7.12
C VAL A 68 6.39 7.37 6.64
N ALA A 69 5.85 6.23 6.26
CA ALA A 69 6.62 5.16 5.67
C ALA A 69 6.64 5.31 4.16
N ALA A 70 7.80 5.14 3.56
CA ALA A 70 7.96 5.23 2.11
C ALA A 70 8.31 3.86 1.56
N PHE A 71 7.66 3.49 0.45
CA PHE A 71 7.88 2.21 -0.20
C PHE A 71 8.19 2.45 -1.67
N ALA A 72 9.19 1.75 -2.19
CA ALA A 72 9.44 1.76 -3.63
C ALA A 72 8.44 0.84 -4.30
N ILE A 73 7.83 1.30 -5.38
CA ILE A 73 6.91 0.50 -6.16
C ILE A 73 7.69 -0.23 -7.22
N ASP A 74 7.62 -1.56 -7.19
CA ASP A 74 8.24 -2.39 -8.20
C ASP A 74 7.27 -2.58 -9.35
N GLY A 75 7.60 -2.02 -10.50
CA GLY A 75 6.73 -2.06 -11.66
C GLY A 75 6.48 -3.45 -12.19
N GLU A 76 7.35 -4.42 -11.88
CA GLU A 76 7.17 -5.79 -12.34
C GLU A 76 6.33 -6.61 -11.39
N SER A 77 6.57 -6.48 -10.10
CA SER A 77 5.83 -7.26 -9.11
C SER A 77 4.62 -6.52 -8.58
N TRP A 78 4.51 -5.23 -8.85
CA TRP A 78 3.44 -4.36 -8.36
C TRP A 78 3.42 -4.25 -6.84
N ALA A 79 4.39 -4.82 -6.18
CA ALA A 79 4.46 -4.76 -4.74
C ALA A 79 5.20 -3.52 -4.29
N ALA A 80 4.81 -3.00 -3.13
CA ALA A 80 5.54 -1.92 -2.51
C ALA A 80 6.54 -2.52 -1.54
N ALA A 81 7.78 -2.04 -1.58
CA ALA A 81 8.83 -2.52 -0.69
C ALA A 81 9.43 -1.33 0.06
N HIS A 82 9.65 -1.52 1.34
CA HIS A 82 10.20 -0.48 2.19
C HIS A 82 11.71 -0.36 2.03
#